data_4b7ce5a23798c2045c3642213c6c8c5e
#
_entry.id   4b7ce5a23798c2045c3642213c6c8c5e
#
_cell.length_a   1.000
_cell.length_b   1.000
_cell.length_c   1.000
_cell.angle_alpha   90.00
_cell.angle_beta   90.00
_cell.angle_gamma   90.00
#
_symmetry.space_group_name_H-M   'P 1'
#
loop_
_entity.id
_entity.type
_entity.pdbx_description
1 polymer ?
#
loop_
_entity_poly.entity_id
_entity_poly.type
_entity_poly.pdbx_seq_one_letter_code
_entity_poly.pdbx_strand_id
1 'polypeptide(L)'
;MRKFWKREPTVNENTDKPSSGNVLKMVTLRNGQFFCFDGKLYESDIVRACIRPKVKAIGKLVGKHIRDDPKTGGLKVNPDANIRFLLSEPNPYMTGQQMQEKVANQLCLNNNAFILVVRDENGKPMQLYPVPCVSVEARYNDSGELFLKFLYGNGKTGVFRYSDIIHLRQDYNDNDIFGTSPLPVLTPLMNLIGTMDQGIVNAIRNSNVIRWLISFRQSMRDEDIKRYVQNFVDNYLAVESTTFGAAGIDSKADIQRIEPKDYVPNALQTEKVVDRLYSYWGTNKKIVQSSYTEDEWTAYYESEIEPVVVQMYQTYTVALFSRKERGYGNRI
;
A
#
# COMPACT_ATOMS: atom_id res chain seq x y z
N MET A 1 -19.12 25.53 -1.46
CA MET A 1 -18.31 24.38 -1.05
C MET A 1 -18.18 24.11 0.46
N ARG A 2 -18.77 24.92 1.35
CA ARG A 2 -18.67 24.77 2.82
C ARG A 2 -19.88 24.14 3.54
N LYS A 3 -20.94 23.72 2.82
CA LYS A 3 -22.19 23.26 3.45
C LYS A 3 -22.42 21.75 3.51
N PHE A 4 -21.64 20.93 2.79
CA PHE A 4 -21.86 19.47 2.75
C PHE A 4 -21.36 18.70 3.99
N TRP A 5 -20.39 19.22 4.69
CA TRP A 5 -19.86 18.63 5.93
C TRP A 5 -20.58 19.05 7.22
N LYS A 6 -21.64 19.86 7.11
CA LYS A 6 -22.37 20.39 8.27
C LYS A 6 -23.64 19.62 8.64
N ARG A 7 -24.02 18.59 7.92
CA ARG A 7 -25.01 17.64 8.43
C ARG A 7 -24.26 16.50 9.12
N GLU A 8 -23.85 16.75 10.37
CA GLU A 8 -23.63 15.70 11.33
C GLU A 8 -24.94 14.90 11.40
N PRO A 9 -24.91 13.56 11.24
CA PRO A 9 -26.04 12.78 11.70
C PRO A 9 -26.16 13.16 13.20
N THR A 10 -27.28 13.73 13.58
CA THR A 10 -27.61 14.05 14.96
C THR A 10 -27.75 12.74 15.73
N VAL A 11 -26.66 12.12 16.04
CA VAL A 11 -26.57 11.20 17.17
C VAL A 11 -26.42 12.12 18.37
N ASN A 12 -27.48 12.22 19.14
CA ASN A 12 -27.47 12.97 20.44
C ASN A 12 -26.31 12.43 21.26
N GLU A 13 -25.25 13.23 21.45
CA GLU A 13 -24.06 12.87 22.22
C GLU A 13 -24.35 12.54 23.69
N ASN A 14 -25.59 12.71 24.13
CA ASN A 14 -25.96 12.66 25.57
C ASN A 14 -26.71 11.41 26.02
N THR A 15 -26.96 10.41 25.17
CA THR A 15 -27.76 9.24 25.60
C THR A 15 -27.05 7.89 25.51
N ASP A 16 -25.91 7.75 24.85
CA ASP A 16 -25.26 6.45 24.71
C ASP A 16 -23.87 6.41 25.36
N LYS A 17 -23.86 6.26 26.71
CA LYS A 17 -22.70 5.61 27.34
C LYS A 17 -22.70 4.15 26.84
N PRO A 18 -21.70 3.72 26.08
CA PRO A 18 -21.65 2.32 25.63
C PRO A 18 -21.60 1.43 26.85
N SER A 19 -22.55 0.51 26.96
CA SER A 19 -22.41 -0.64 27.85
C SER A 19 -21.04 -1.29 27.60
N SER A 20 -20.44 -1.91 28.59
CA SER A 20 -19.13 -2.55 28.58
C SER A 20 -19.04 -3.75 27.63
N GLY A 21 -19.57 -3.62 26.42
CA GLY A 21 -19.45 -4.59 25.33
C GLY A 21 -18.03 -4.57 24.72
N ASN A 22 -17.57 -5.68 24.26
CA ASN A 22 -16.28 -5.87 23.62
C ASN A 22 -16.07 -4.83 22.51
N VAL A 23 -15.18 -3.89 22.73
CA VAL A 23 -14.78 -2.90 21.73
C VAL A 23 -13.66 -3.51 20.89
N LEU A 24 -13.99 -3.87 19.66
CA LEU A 24 -13.00 -4.34 18.70
C LEU A 24 -12.31 -3.14 18.04
N LYS A 25 -10.98 -3.13 18.04
CA LYS A 25 -10.18 -2.08 17.44
C LYS A 25 -9.35 -2.61 16.30
N MET A 26 -9.46 -1.97 15.15
CA MET A 26 -8.47 -2.03 14.12
C MET A 26 -7.59 -0.77 14.26
N VAL A 27 -6.33 -0.96 14.64
CA VAL A 27 -5.38 0.14 14.80
C VAL A 27 -4.45 0.14 13.61
N THR A 28 -4.58 1.18 12.78
CA THR A 28 -3.51 1.57 11.87
C THR A 28 -2.62 2.57 12.61
N LEU A 29 -1.33 2.59 12.36
CA LEU A 29 -0.43 3.52 13.00
C LEU A 29 -0.87 4.97 12.75
N ARG A 30 -0.69 5.84 13.75
CA ARG A 30 -1.00 7.28 13.67
C ARG A 30 -0.43 7.87 12.38
N ASN A 31 -1.22 8.70 11.71
CA ASN A 31 -0.92 9.35 10.43
C ASN A 31 -0.92 8.45 9.20
N GLY A 32 -1.60 7.30 9.24
CA GLY A 32 -1.56 6.34 8.14
C GLY A 32 -0.15 5.79 7.90
N GLN A 33 0.72 5.90 8.89
CA GLN A 33 2.06 5.36 8.84
C GLN A 33 1.99 3.87 9.11
N PHE A 34 2.11 3.11 8.05
CA PHE A 34 2.54 1.74 8.13
C PHE A 34 4.07 1.74 8.15
N PHE A 35 4.62 0.71 8.73
CA PHE A 35 6.02 0.57 8.77
C PHE A 35 6.55 0.36 7.36
N CYS A 36 7.11 1.37 6.81
CA CYS A 36 8.11 1.24 5.79
C CYS A 36 9.30 2.09 6.22
N PHE A 37 10.27 2.20 5.39
CA PHE A 37 11.49 2.93 5.57
C PHE A 37 11.32 4.33 6.19
N ASP A 38 10.26 5.06 5.78
CA ASP A 38 9.87 6.37 6.30
C ASP A 38 8.57 6.35 7.09
N GLY A 39 8.14 5.17 7.54
CA GLY A 39 6.86 4.99 8.22
C GLY A 39 5.64 4.99 7.30
N LYS A 40 5.81 5.01 5.95
CA LYS A 40 4.71 5.02 4.98
C LYS A 40 4.90 3.91 3.95
N LEU A 41 4.15 2.83 4.11
CA LEU A 41 4.24 1.65 3.24
C LEU A 41 4.04 1.98 1.75
N TYR A 42 3.10 2.87 1.43
CA TYR A 42 2.81 3.26 0.05
C TYR A 42 3.89 4.14 -0.59
N GLU A 43 4.83 4.69 0.16
CA GLU A 43 5.97 5.46 -0.39
C GLU A 43 7.07 4.56 -0.96
N SER A 44 7.10 3.28 -0.57
CA SER A 44 8.00 2.29 -1.16
C SER A 44 7.65 2.02 -2.62
N ASP A 45 8.63 2.08 -3.50
CA ASP A 45 8.52 1.77 -4.92
C ASP A 45 8.19 0.30 -5.16
N ILE A 46 8.79 -0.60 -4.39
CA ILE A 46 8.55 -2.05 -4.44
C ILE A 46 7.11 -2.36 -4.07
N VAL A 47 6.60 -1.77 -2.98
CA VAL A 47 5.21 -1.96 -2.55
C VAL A 47 4.24 -1.48 -3.64
N ARG A 48 4.47 -0.29 -4.20
CA ARG A 48 3.66 0.22 -5.31
C ARG A 48 3.71 -0.69 -6.53
N ALA A 49 4.89 -1.23 -6.85
CA ALA A 49 5.03 -2.17 -7.95
C ALA A 49 4.22 -3.45 -7.71
N CYS A 50 4.25 -4.00 -6.50
CA CYS A 50 3.51 -5.22 -6.14
C CYS A 50 1.99 -5.05 -6.27
N ILE A 51 1.43 -3.95 -5.75
CA ILE A 51 -0.04 -3.77 -5.67
C ILE A 51 -0.65 -3.21 -6.95
N ARG A 52 0.12 -2.46 -7.76
CA ARG A 52 -0.36 -1.78 -8.97
C ARG A 52 -1.11 -2.66 -9.97
N PRO A 53 -0.66 -3.89 -10.30
CA PRO A 53 -1.38 -4.76 -11.23
C PRO A 53 -2.78 -5.10 -10.73
N LYS A 54 -2.94 -5.48 -9.47
CA LYS A 54 -4.21 -5.80 -8.82
C LYS A 54 -5.15 -4.58 -8.78
N VAL A 55 -4.61 -3.43 -8.36
CA VAL A 55 -5.37 -2.17 -8.28
C VAL A 55 -5.90 -1.74 -9.66
N LYS A 56 -5.03 -1.79 -10.69
CA LYS A 56 -5.45 -1.43 -12.05
C LYS A 56 -6.45 -2.41 -12.64
N ALA A 57 -6.29 -3.70 -12.35
CA ALA A 57 -7.23 -4.72 -12.81
C ALA A 57 -8.61 -4.52 -12.19
N ILE A 58 -8.69 -4.31 -10.87
CA ILE A 58 -9.94 -4.01 -10.17
C ILE A 58 -10.54 -2.68 -10.66
N GLY A 59 -9.74 -1.65 -10.87
CA GLY A 59 -10.21 -0.36 -11.37
C GLY A 59 -10.88 -0.43 -12.74
N LYS A 60 -10.43 -1.34 -13.62
CA LYS A 60 -11.03 -1.54 -14.96
C LYS A 60 -12.40 -2.23 -14.95
N LEU A 61 -12.79 -2.83 -13.84
CA LEU A 61 -14.07 -3.53 -13.74
C LEU A 61 -15.21 -2.52 -13.72
N VAL A 62 -16.22 -2.75 -14.55
CA VAL A 62 -17.40 -1.91 -14.60
C VAL A 62 -18.53 -2.62 -13.88
N GLY A 63 -18.87 -2.16 -12.68
CA GLY A 63 -20.05 -2.64 -11.96
C GLY A 63 -21.33 -2.34 -12.71
N LYS A 64 -22.23 -3.31 -12.81
CA LYS A 64 -23.54 -3.15 -13.46
C LYS A 64 -24.64 -3.66 -12.55
N HIS A 65 -25.75 -2.91 -12.47
CA HIS A 65 -26.94 -3.40 -11.83
C HIS A 65 -27.60 -4.45 -12.73
N ILE A 66 -27.80 -5.65 -12.19
CA ILE A 66 -28.47 -6.76 -12.87
C ILE A 66 -29.72 -7.12 -12.09
N ARG A 67 -30.81 -7.43 -12.80
CA ARG A 67 -32.05 -7.95 -12.22
C ARG A 67 -32.59 -9.11 -13.05
N ASP A 68 -32.96 -10.17 -12.35
CA ASP A 68 -33.64 -11.31 -13.00
C ASP A 68 -35.03 -10.88 -13.55
N ASP A 69 -35.35 -11.26 -14.77
CA ASP A 69 -36.66 -11.04 -15.33
C ASP A 69 -37.53 -12.31 -15.20
N PRO A 70 -38.46 -12.32 -14.27
CA PRO A 70 -39.32 -13.51 -14.07
C PRO A 70 -40.21 -13.87 -15.24
N LYS A 71 -40.41 -12.95 -16.21
CA LYS A 71 -41.25 -13.20 -17.39
C LYS A 71 -40.50 -13.90 -18.51
N THR A 72 -39.23 -13.54 -18.70
CA THR A 72 -38.43 -14.05 -19.82
C THR A 72 -37.39 -15.06 -19.40
N GLY A 73 -37.15 -15.22 -18.08
CA GLY A 73 -36.02 -16.01 -17.54
C GLY A 73 -34.67 -15.41 -17.85
N GLY A 74 -34.63 -14.20 -18.42
CA GLY A 74 -33.39 -13.51 -18.77
C GLY A 74 -32.91 -12.52 -17.72
N LEU A 75 -31.83 -11.80 -18.04
CA LEU A 75 -31.25 -10.77 -17.20
C LEU A 75 -31.51 -9.38 -17.78
N LYS A 76 -32.01 -8.47 -16.95
CA LYS A 76 -32.08 -7.04 -17.26
C LYS A 76 -30.83 -6.34 -16.73
N VAL A 77 -30.08 -5.72 -17.64
CA VAL A 77 -28.85 -4.97 -17.29
C VAL A 77 -29.23 -3.49 -17.09
N ASN A 78 -28.78 -2.92 -15.99
CA ASN A 78 -29.00 -1.52 -15.57
C ASN A 78 -30.49 -1.11 -15.59
N PRO A 79 -31.38 -1.87 -14.94
CA PRO A 79 -32.81 -1.54 -14.92
C PRO A 79 -33.11 -0.25 -14.13
N ASP A 80 -32.25 0.16 -13.23
CA ASP A 80 -32.32 1.42 -12.47
C ASP A 80 -31.19 2.36 -12.89
N ALA A 81 -31.59 3.51 -13.45
CA ALA A 81 -30.64 4.54 -13.89
C ALA A 81 -29.85 5.15 -12.75
N ASN A 82 -30.45 5.30 -11.54
CA ASN A 82 -29.77 5.88 -10.39
C ASN A 82 -28.63 4.99 -9.93
N ILE A 83 -28.85 3.67 -9.85
CA ILE A 83 -27.79 2.72 -9.49
C ILE A 83 -26.70 2.69 -10.56
N ARG A 84 -27.06 2.78 -11.85
CA ARG A 84 -26.09 2.88 -12.94
C ARG A 84 -25.21 4.12 -12.77
N PHE A 85 -25.79 5.29 -12.52
CA PHE A 85 -25.06 6.53 -12.29
C PHE A 85 -24.19 6.45 -11.04
N LEU A 86 -24.71 5.89 -9.95
CA LEU A 86 -23.98 5.70 -8.70
C LEU A 86 -22.71 4.85 -8.88
N LEU A 87 -22.75 3.84 -9.74
CA LEU A 87 -21.59 2.99 -10.02
C LEU A 87 -20.58 3.65 -10.98
N SER A 88 -21.05 4.47 -11.93
CA SER A 88 -20.17 5.17 -12.87
C SER A 88 -19.61 6.48 -12.31
N GLU A 89 -20.41 7.21 -11.54
CA GLU A 89 -20.09 8.52 -10.95
C GLU A 89 -20.47 8.53 -9.46
N PRO A 90 -19.69 7.80 -8.62
CA PRO A 90 -20.04 7.55 -7.23
C PRO A 90 -20.11 8.80 -6.38
N ASN A 91 -19.39 9.85 -6.74
CA ASN A 91 -19.37 11.14 -6.06
C ASN A 91 -18.81 12.24 -6.99
N PRO A 92 -18.95 13.53 -6.64
CA PRO A 92 -18.48 14.65 -7.48
C PRO A 92 -16.97 14.72 -7.73
N TYR A 93 -16.17 13.91 -7.03
CA TYR A 93 -14.71 14.01 -7.08
C TYR A 93 -14.06 12.84 -7.83
N MET A 94 -14.78 11.73 -8.05
CA MET A 94 -14.21 10.48 -8.56
C MET A 94 -15.15 9.80 -9.53
N THR A 95 -14.58 9.23 -10.56
CA THR A 95 -15.27 8.23 -11.40
C THR A 95 -15.31 6.88 -10.69
N GLY A 96 -16.16 5.96 -11.16
CA GLY A 96 -16.24 4.60 -10.65
C GLY A 96 -14.87 3.90 -10.65
N GLN A 97 -14.11 4.04 -11.75
CA GLN A 97 -12.76 3.51 -11.85
C GLN A 97 -11.83 4.05 -10.75
N GLN A 98 -11.78 5.37 -10.60
CA GLN A 98 -10.90 6.01 -9.61
C GLN A 98 -11.26 5.60 -8.17
N MET A 99 -12.54 5.47 -7.88
CA MET A 99 -13.01 4.99 -6.58
C MET A 99 -12.56 3.54 -6.35
N GLN A 100 -12.75 2.66 -7.32
CA GLN A 100 -12.35 1.26 -7.21
C GLN A 100 -10.83 1.12 -7.03
N GLU A 101 -10.02 1.87 -7.78
CA GLU A 101 -8.57 1.90 -7.59
C GLU A 101 -8.18 2.35 -6.17
N LYS A 102 -8.84 3.38 -5.64
CA LYS A 102 -8.60 3.86 -4.28
C LYS A 102 -8.96 2.82 -3.22
N VAL A 103 -10.10 2.16 -3.39
CA VAL A 103 -10.58 1.10 -2.50
C VAL A 103 -9.65 -0.12 -2.57
N ALA A 104 -9.24 -0.53 -3.76
CA ALA A 104 -8.29 -1.62 -3.95
C ALA A 104 -6.91 -1.32 -3.31
N ASN A 105 -6.42 -0.08 -3.43
CA ASN A 105 -5.21 0.35 -2.72
C ASN A 105 -5.36 0.23 -1.20
N GLN A 106 -6.48 0.69 -0.64
CA GLN A 106 -6.74 0.56 0.80
C GLN A 106 -6.79 -0.90 1.24
N LEU A 107 -7.44 -1.76 0.46
CA LEU A 107 -7.54 -3.19 0.73
C LEU A 107 -6.15 -3.86 0.72
N CYS A 108 -5.34 -3.59 -0.30
CA CYS A 108 -3.98 -4.15 -0.40
C CYS A 108 -3.04 -3.68 0.72
N LEU A 109 -3.23 -2.46 1.23
CA LEU A 109 -2.34 -1.87 2.24
C LEU A 109 -2.78 -2.15 3.68
N ASN A 110 -4.09 -2.35 3.90
CA ASN A 110 -4.66 -2.42 5.25
C ASN A 110 -5.41 -3.71 5.53
N ASN A 111 -5.60 -4.59 4.53
CA ASN A 111 -6.50 -5.73 4.57
C ASN A 111 -7.96 -5.35 4.92
N ASN A 112 -8.27 -4.06 4.88
CA ASN A 112 -9.59 -3.49 5.10
C ASN A 112 -9.77 -2.26 4.22
N ALA A 113 -10.94 -2.14 3.60
CA ALA A 113 -11.33 -0.94 2.87
C ALA A 113 -12.81 -0.62 3.16
N PHE A 114 -13.10 0.66 3.34
CA PHE A 114 -14.41 1.13 3.74
C PHE A 114 -14.94 2.13 2.74
N ILE A 115 -16.22 1.97 2.36
CA ILE A 115 -16.94 2.91 1.51
C ILE A 115 -18.21 3.33 2.24
N LEU A 116 -18.37 4.62 2.48
CA LEU A 116 -19.58 5.19 3.04
C LEU A 116 -20.64 5.31 1.95
N VAL A 117 -21.82 4.77 2.22
CA VAL A 117 -23.01 4.93 1.39
C VAL A 117 -23.83 6.08 1.94
N VAL A 118 -23.89 7.19 1.20
CA VAL A 118 -24.74 8.33 1.54
C VAL A 118 -26.12 8.08 0.95
N ARG A 119 -27.16 8.15 1.78
CA ARG A 119 -28.54 7.90 1.38
C ARG A 119 -29.38 9.19 1.40
N ASP A 120 -30.43 9.21 0.61
CA ASP A 120 -31.47 10.26 0.67
C ASP A 120 -32.41 10.06 1.87
N GLU A 121 -33.40 10.93 2.01
CA GLU A 121 -34.42 10.88 3.06
C GLU A 121 -35.30 9.61 2.99
N ASN A 122 -35.35 8.96 1.84
CA ASN A 122 -36.09 7.71 1.61
C ASN A 122 -35.21 6.47 1.78
N GLY A 123 -33.94 6.62 2.19
CA GLY A 123 -32.99 5.57 2.39
C GLY A 123 -32.36 5.04 1.10
N LYS A 124 -32.57 5.68 -0.06
CA LYS A 124 -31.95 5.29 -1.33
C LYS A 124 -30.48 5.73 -1.38
N PRO A 125 -29.58 4.88 -1.89
CA PRO A 125 -28.18 5.24 -2.06
C PRO A 125 -28.00 6.31 -3.13
N MET A 126 -27.35 7.41 -2.78
CA MET A 126 -27.12 8.57 -3.67
C MET A 126 -25.65 8.79 -4.00
N GLN A 127 -24.75 8.51 -3.08
CA GLN A 127 -23.30 8.71 -3.28
C GLN A 127 -22.50 7.66 -2.52
N LEU A 128 -21.29 7.37 -3.02
CA LEU A 128 -20.33 6.46 -2.41
C LEU A 128 -19.00 7.19 -2.18
N TYR A 129 -18.49 7.12 -0.98
CA TYR A 129 -17.21 7.74 -0.60
C TYR A 129 -16.26 6.72 0.02
N PRO A 130 -15.09 6.45 -0.57
CA PRO A 130 -14.06 5.69 0.12
C PRO A 130 -13.55 6.46 1.33
N VAL A 131 -13.59 5.84 2.50
CA VAL A 131 -13.27 6.47 3.80
C VAL A 131 -11.79 6.30 4.10
N PRO A 132 -10.97 7.38 4.03
CA PRO A 132 -9.60 7.34 4.51
C PRO A 132 -9.60 7.44 6.04
N CYS A 133 -9.04 6.48 6.73
CA CYS A 133 -8.99 6.49 8.19
C CYS A 133 -7.62 6.05 8.72
N VAL A 134 -7.30 6.53 9.93
CA VAL A 134 -6.10 6.13 10.69
C VAL A 134 -6.41 4.94 11.57
N SER A 135 -7.61 4.92 12.16
CA SER A 135 -8.11 3.79 12.94
C SER A 135 -9.62 3.68 12.86
N VAL A 136 -10.13 2.47 13.09
CA VAL A 136 -11.56 2.17 13.14
C VAL A 136 -11.84 1.36 14.39
N GLU A 137 -12.89 1.75 15.13
CA GLU A 137 -13.41 1.02 16.28
C GLU A 137 -14.81 0.50 15.95
N ALA A 138 -15.05 -0.78 16.19
CA ALA A 138 -16.39 -1.35 16.17
C ALA A 138 -17.06 -1.16 17.54
N ARG A 139 -18.25 -0.63 17.54
CA ARG A 139 -19.05 -0.38 18.75
C ARG A 139 -20.46 -0.88 18.53
N TYR A 140 -21.03 -1.49 19.57
CA TYR A 140 -22.43 -1.90 19.59
C TYR A 140 -23.21 -0.91 20.45
N ASN A 141 -24.40 -0.54 20.00
CA ASN A 141 -25.35 0.15 20.85
C ASN A 141 -26.12 -0.84 21.74
N ASP A 142 -26.95 -0.33 22.65
CA ASP A 142 -27.74 -1.14 23.59
C ASP A 142 -28.77 -2.06 22.89
N SER A 143 -29.11 -1.76 21.63
CA SER A 143 -29.97 -2.59 20.78
C SER A 143 -29.21 -3.68 20.02
N GLY A 144 -27.87 -3.79 20.19
CA GLY A 144 -27.02 -4.75 19.48
C GLY A 144 -26.70 -4.34 18.04
N GLU A 145 -27.00 -3.11 17.62
CA GLU A 145 -26.66 -2.62 16.29
C GLU A 145 -25.18 -2.20 16.24
N LEU A 146 -24.48 -2.59 15.18
CA LEU A 146 -23.06 -2.32 14.99
C LEU A 146 -22.83 -0.95 14.34
N PHE A 147 -21.96 -0.17 14.95
CA PHE A 147 -21.44 1.12 14.45
C PHE A 147 -19.93 1.05 14.29
N LEU A 148 -19.41 1.75 13.29
CA LEU A 148 -17.99 1.97 13.12
C LEU A 148 -17.64 3.42 13.44
N LYS A 149 -16.70 3.62 14.37
CA LYS A 149 -16.11 4.90 14.68
C LYS A 149 -14.77 5.02 13.96
N PHE A 150 -14.67 5.95 13.04
CA PHE A 150 -13.48 6.27 12.28
C PHE A 150 -12.71 7.42 12.91
N LEU A 151 -11.39 7.29 12.99
CA LEU A 151 -10.48 8.38 13.28
C LEU A 151 -9.78 8.79 11.98
N TYR A 152 -9.93 10.04 11.60
CA TYR A 152 -9.30 10.61 10.39
C TYR A 152 -7.91 11.18 10.69
N GLY A 153 -7.08 11.34 9.64
CA GLY A 153 -5.73 11.89 9.75
C GLY A 153 -5.65 13.31 10.32
N ASN A 154 -6.74 14.08 10.27
CA ASN A 154 -6.86 15.42 10.87
C ASN A 154 -7.30 15.40 12.35
N GLY A 155 -7.36 14.22 12.98
CA GLY A 155 -7.78 14.04 14.38
C GLY A 155 -9.30 14.08 14.61
N LYS A 156 -10.12 14.35 13.57
CA LYS A 156 -11.58 14.28 13.69
C LYS A 156 -12.06 12.84 13.69
N THR A 157 -13.24 12.62 14.27
CA THR A 157 -13.89 11.31 14.31
C THR A 157 -15.24 11.36 13.61
N GLY A 158 -15.64 10.26 12.98
CA GLY A 158 -16.97 10.06 12.42
C GLY A 158 -17.52 8.71 12.87
N VAL A 159 -18.80 8.64 13.18
CA VAL A 159 -19.49 7.40 13.59
C VAL A 159 -20.59 7.12 12.59
N PHE A 160 -20.59 5.91 12.03
CA PHE A 160 -21.58 5.50 11.03
C PHE A 160 -22.13 4.11 11.38
N ARG A 161 -23.37 3.85 11.00
CA ARG A 161 -23.94 2.51 11.09
C ARG A 161 -23.21 1.56 10.15
N TYR A 162 -22.98 0.36 10.59
CA TYR A 162 -22.33 -0.66 9.73
C TYR A 162 -23.13 -0.94 8.45
N SER A 163 -24.46 -0.81 8.51
CA SER A 163 -25.36 -0.93 7.34
C SER A 163 -25.13 0.12 6.24
N ASP A 164 -24.52 1.26 6.59
CA ASP A 164 -24.20 2.33 5.66
C ASP A 164 -22.73 2.30 5.20
N ILE A 165 -22.01 1.24 5.55
CA ILE A 165 -20.63 1.02 5.16
C ILE A 165 -20.53 -0.23 4.31
N ILE A 166 -19.96 -0.11 3.11
CA ILE A 166 -19.45 -1.25 2.35
C ILE A 166 -18.06 -1.53 2.90
N HIS A 167 -17.89 -2.68 3.51
CA HIS A 167 -16.63 -3.10 4.11
C HIS A 167 -16.05 -4.28 3.33
N LEU A 168 -14.93 -4.03 2.65
CA LEU A 168 -14.10 -5.07 2.02
C LEU A 168 -12.97 -5.44 2.97
N ARG A 169 -12.71 -6.74 3.09
CA ARG A 169 -11.69 -7.25 4.01
C ARG A 169 -11.02 -8.50 3.44
N GLN A 170 -9.78 -8.71 3.80
CA GLN A 170 -9.02 -9.91 3.47
C GLN A 170 -8.17 -10.33 4.67
N ASP A 171 -7.61 -11.55 4.64
CA ASP A 171 -6.72 -12.08 5.68
C ASP A 171 -7.31 -11.94 7.09
N TYR A 172 -8.58 -12.31 7.28
CA TYR A 172 -9.21 -12.29 8.60
C TYR A 172 -9.22 -13.68 9.23
N ASN A 173 -8.71 -13.76 10.45
CA ASN A 173 -8.63 -15.00 11.23
C ASN A 173 -9.19 -14.83 12.65
N ASP A 174 -8.66 -13.84 13.39
CA ASP A 174 -8.96 -13.68 14.82
C ASP A 174 -10.17 -12.78 15.09
N ASN A 175 -10.62 -12.01 14.09
CA ASN A 175 -11.65 -11.00 14.26
C ASN A 175 -12.77 -11.19 13.24
N ASP A 176 -14.01 -11.26 13.73
CA ASP A 176 -15.18 -11.46 12.87
C ASP A 176 -15.53 -10.25 12.01
N ILE A 177 -15.04 -9.06 12.37
CA ILE A 177 -15.38 -7.81 11.70
C ILE A 177 -14.24 -7.35 10.77
N PHE A 178 -13.01 -7.31 11.28
CA PHE A 178 -11.88 -6.71 10.57
C PHE A 178 -10.92 -7.76 10.02
N GLY A 179 -10.32 -7.46 8.86
CA GLY A 179 -9.15 -8.17 8.36
C GLY A 179 -7.93 -7.90 9.25
N THR A 180 -7.04 -8.87 9.33
CA THR A 180 -5.82 -8.80 10.15
C THR A 180 -4.86 -7.75 9.58
N SER A 181 -4.27 -6.92 10.44
CA SER A 181 -3.30 -5.91 10.00
C SER A 181 -2.08 -6.57 9.33
N PRO A 182 -1.63 -6.08 8.17
CA PRO A 182 -0.44 -6.59 7.49
C PRO A 182 0.88 -6.16 8.16
N LEU A 183 0.83 -5.20 9.08
CA LEU A 183 2.01 -4.58 9.71
C LEU A 183 2.99 -5.56 10.36
N PRO A 184 2.56 -6.51 11.19
CA PRO A 184 3.48 -7.43 11.86
C PRO A 184 4.27 -8.29 10.87
N VAL A 185 3.67 -8.61 9.71
CA VAL A 185 4.30 -9.42 8.67
C VAL A 185 5.23 -8.60 7.79
N LEU A 186 4.82 -7.39 7.42
CA LEU A 186 5.58 -6.55 6.49
C LEU A 186 6.72 -5.77 7.14
N THR A 187 6.59 -5.37 8.41
CA THR A 187 7.60 -4.58 9.12
C THR A 187 9.01 -5.19 9.05
N PRO A 188 9.23 -6.47 9.35
CA PRO A 188 10.57 -7.05 9.29
C PRO A 188 11.14 -7.04 7.87
N LEU A 189 10.31 -7.26 6.84
CA LEU A 189 10.72 -7.25 5.45
C LEU A 189 11.11 -5.85 4.98
N MET A 190 10.33 -4.85 5.34
CA MET A 190 10.60 -3.45 4.99
C MET A 190 11.87 -2.93 5.67
N ASN A 191 12.09 -3.28 6.94
CA ASN A 191 13.32 -2.95 7.65
C ASN A 191 14.55 -3.59 6.99
N LEU A 192 14.42 -4.84 6.53
CA LEU A 192 15.51 -5.53 5.84
C LEU A 192 15.85 -4.82 4.52
N ILE A 193 14.84 -4.47 3.70
CA ILE A 193 15.04 -3.71 2.46
C ILE A 193 15.74 -2.39 2.75
N GLY A 194 15.24 -1.62 3.71
CA GLY A 194 15.84 -0.35 4.08
C GLY A 194 17.30 -0.46 4.53
N THR A 195 17.64 -1.51 5.27
CA THR A 195 19.02 -1.78 5.67
C THR A 195 19.89 -2.14 4.47
N MET A 196 19.36 -2.92 3.51
CA MET A 196 20.07 -3.29 2.28
C MET A 196 20.34 -2.06 1.41
N ASP A 197 19.35 -1.19 1.22
CA ASP A 197 19.48 0.05 0.46
C ASP A 197 20.51 0.99 1.09
N GLN A 198 20.49 1.12 2.43
CA GLN A 198 21.51 1.88 3.15
C GLN A 198 22.90 1.27 2.99
N GLY A 199 23.01 -0.05 3.00
CA GLY A 199 24.27 -0.75 2.74
C GLY A 199 24.82 -0.40 1.35
N ILE A 200 23.99 -0.43 0.32
CA ILE A 200 24.35 -0.04 -1.05
C ILE A 200 24.79 1.43 -1.12
N VAL A 201 24.03 2.34 -0.52
CA VAL A 201 24.36 3.77 -0.48
C VAL A 201 25.69 4.01 0.23
N ASN A 202 25.92 3.33 1.35
CA ASN A 202 27.18 3.44 2.08
C ASN A 202 28.35 2.85 1.28
N ALA A 203 28.18 1.72 0.61
CA ALA A 203 29.19 1.14 -0.26
C ALA A 203 29.58 2.11 -1.41
N ILE A 204 28.57 2.77 -2.02
CA ILE A 204 28.81 3.80 -3.06
C ILE A 204 29.55 4.99 -2.48
N ARG A 205 29.15 5.50 -1.31
CA ARG A 205 29.83 6.62 -0.64
C ARG A 205 31.25 6.25 -0.26
N ASN A 206 31.44 5.06 0.29
CA ASN A 206 32.75 4.57 0.72
C ASN A 206 33.63 4.11 -0.45
N SER A 207 33.08 3.94 -1.64
CA SER A 207 33.89 3.63 -2.83
C SER A 207 34.95 4.72 -3.15
N ASN A 208 34.77 5.93 -2.63
CA ASN A 208 35.71 7.05 -2.72
C ASN A 208 36.68 7.14 -1.52
N VAL A 209 36.59 6.23 -0.54
CA VAL A 209 37.44 6.26 0.67
C VAL A 209 38.74 5.51 0.41
N ILE A 210 39.81 6.03 0.98
CA ILE A 210 41.22 5.62 0.97
C ILE A 210 41.42 4.19 0.42
N ARG A 211 41.76 4.10 -0.87
CA ARG A 211 42.12 2.83 -1.53
C ARG A 211 43.60 2.47 -1.37
N TRP A 212 44.40 3.43 -0.94
CA TRP A 212 45.83 3.31 -0.86
C TRP A 212 46.35 3.79 0.49
N LEU A 213 47.09 2.94 1.19
CA LEU A 213 47.84 3.31 2.39
C LEU A 213 49.30 3.48 1.98
N ILE A 214 49.83 4.69 2.15
CA ILE A 214 51.20 5.01 1.91
C ILE A 214 51.89 5.11 3.23
N SER A 215 52.73 4.15 3.55
CA SER A 215 53.51 4.10 4.81
C SER A 215 54.92 4.57 4.55
N PHE A 216 55.40 5.54 5.31
CA PHE A 216 56.78 6.06 5.19
C PHE A 216 57.69 5.41 6.25
N ARG A 217 58.85 4.92 5.83
CA ARG A 217 59.83 4.24 6.72
C ARG A 217 60.63 5.23 7.58
N GLN A 218 60.55 6.53 7.25
CA GLN A 218 61.21 7.59 8.01
C GLN A 218 60.21 8.61 8.47
N SER A 219 60.48 9.26 9.60
CA SER A 219 59.64 10.33 10.12
C SER A 219 59.72 11.52 9.17
N MET A 220 58.59 11.96 8.62
CA MET A 220 58.43 13.11 7.73
C MET A 220 57.52 14.14 8.38
N ARG A 221 57.64 15.40 7.96
CA ARG A 221 56.72 16.48 8.35
C ARG A 221 55.36 16.25 7.66
N ASP A 222 54.31 16.65 8.31
CA ASP A 222 52.93 16.49 7.77
C ASP A 222 52.75 17.16 6.40
N GLU A 223 53.43 18.27 6.18
CA GLU A 223 53.42 18.99 4.88
C GLU A 223 54.04 18.18 3.74
N ASP A 224 55.13 17.48 4.04
CA ASP A 224 55.85 16.64 3.08
C ASP A 224 55.02 15.37 2.78
N ILE A 225 54.36 14.80 3.78
CA ILE A 225 53.43 13.69 3.61
C ILE A 225 52.28 14.10 2.70
N LYS A 226 51.62 15.22 2.98
CA LYS A 226 50.53 15.74 2.11
C LYS A 226 50.96 15.96 0.68
N ARG A 227 52.14 16.58 0.49
CA ARG A 227 52.72 16.84 -0.85
C ARG A 227 52.99 15.51 -1.57
N TYR A 228 53.53 14.53 -0.90
CA TYR A 228 53.81 13.23 -1.50
C TYR A 228 52.52 12.49 -1.90
N VAL A 229 51.52 12.48 -1.03
CA VAL A 229 50.19 11.89 -1.32
C VAL A 229 49.53 12.62 -2.51
N GLN A 230 49.56 13.95 -2.52
CA GLN A 230 48.97 14.72 -3.63
C GLN A 230 49.66 14.39 -4.97
N ASN A 231 51.01 14.37 -4.99
CA ASN A 231 51.75 13.97 -6.18
C ASN A 231 51.44 12.54 -6.63
N PHE A 232 51.20 11.62 -5.70
CA PHE A 232 50.81 10.25 -6.03
C PHE A 232 49.43 10.21 -6.67
N VAL A 233 48.46 10.96 -6.12
CA VAL A 233 47.11 11.07 -6.68
C VAL A 233 47.14 11.69 -8.08
N ASP A 234 47.84 12.78 -8.25
CA ASP A 234 47.88 13.52 -9.51
C ASP A 234 48.61 12.75 -10.63
N ASN A 235 49.68 12.03 -10.30
CA ASN A 235 50.47 11.31 -11.27
C ASN A 235 49.93 9.93 -11.63
N TYR A 236 49.25 9.24 -10.70
CA TYR A 236 48.87 7.83 -10.88
C TYR A 236 47.38 7.51 -10.78
N LEU A 237 46.60 8.38 -10.12
CA LEU A 237 45.16 8.11 -9.90
C LEU A 237 44.23 9.09 -10.66
N ALA A 238 44.74 10.21 -11.13
CA ALA A 238 43.95 11.16 -11.95
C ALA A 238 43.61 10.55 -13.30
N VAL A 239 42.38 10.77 -13.76
CA VAL A 239 41.89 10.29 -15.09
C VAL A 239 42.74 10.80 -16.24
N GLU A 240 43.43 11.94 -16.08
CA GLU A 240 44.30 12.59 -17.07
C GLU A 240 45.76 12.19 -16.93
N SER A 241 46.08 11.23 -16.06
CA SER A 241 47.46 10.78 -15.84
C SER A 241 48.01 10.15 -17.13
N THR A 242 49.17 10.61 -17.56
CA THR A 242 49.90 10.09 -18.74
C THR A 242 50.64 8.79 -18.46
N THR A 243 50.66 8.32 -17.24
CA THR A 243 51.39 7.12 -16.82
C THR A 243 50.50 5.90 -16.86
N PHE A 244 50.64 5.03 -17.87
CA PHE A 244 49.85 3.83 -18.05
C PHE A 244 50.46 2.65 -17.25
N GLY A 245 49.77 2.18 -16.20
CA GLY A 245 49.93 0.85 -15.61
C GLY A 245 51.16 0.58 -14.76
N ALA A 246 52.08 1.51 -14.59
CA ALA A 246 53.27 1.35 -13.74
C ALA A 246 53.54 2.60 -12.88
N ALA A 247 53.66 2.41 -11.57
CA ALA A 247 54.05 3.47 -10.61
C ALA A 247 55.44 3.20 -10.11
N GLY A 248 56.34 4.19 -10.27
CA GLY A 248 57.68 4.18 -9.65
C GLY A 248 57.54 4.59 -8.18
N ILE A 249 58.03 3.77 -7.25
CA ILE A 249 57.99 4.04 -5.82
C ILE A 249 59.42 4.21 -5.33
N ASP A 250 59.66 5.27 -4.52
CA ASP A 250 60.94 5.44 -3.81
C ASP A 250 61.00 4.41 -2.65
N SER A 251 62.22 3.91 -2.37
CA SER A 251 62.49 2.98 -1.30
C SER A 251 62.08 3.46 0.11
N LYS A 252 61.66 4.72 0.23
CA LYS A 252 61.21 5.38 1.48
C LYS A 252 59.75 5.18 1.77
N ALA A 253 58.94 4.74 0.82
CA ALA A 253 57.52 4.54 0.99
C ALA A 253 57.08 3.11 0.64
N ASP A 254 56.17 2.55 1.41
CA ASP A 254 55.51 1.28 1.15
C ASP A 254 54.03 1.59 0.83
N ILE A 255 53.56 1.15 -0.32
CA ILE A 255 52.18 1.43 -0.81
C ILE A 255 51.41 0.14 -0.78
N GLN A 256 50.38 0.12 0.01
CA GLN A 256 49.45 -1.00 0.13
C GLN A 256 48.07 -0.59 -0.42
N ARG A 257 47.52 -1.43 -1.27
CA ARG A 257 46.12 -1.28 -1.69
C ARG A 257 45.25 -1.84 -0.58
N ILE A 258 44.37 -1.01 -0.06
CA ILE A 258 43.33 -1.41 0.87
C ILE A 258 42.10 -1.74 0.04
N GLU A 259 41.63 -2.98 0.10
CA GLU A 259 40.30 -3.34 -0.41
C GLU A 259 39.30 -3.10 0.71
N PRO A 260 38.45 -2.06 0.59
CA PRO A 260 37.40 -1.84 1.57
C PRO A 260 36.47 -3.07 1.55
N LYS A 261 36.32 -3.73 2.67
CA LYS A 261 35.35 -4.81 2.89
C LYS A 261 33.97 -4.17 3.17
N ASP A 262 33.45 -3.44 2.22
CA ASP A 262 32.08 -2.95 2.34
C ASP A 262 31.12 -4.12 2.13
N TYR A 263 30.16 -4.26 3.04
CA TYR A 263 29.07 -5.20 2.86
C TYR A 263 28.14 -4.68 1.78
N VAL A 264 28.23 -5.23 0.60
CA VAL A 264 27.24 -5.05 -0.46
C VAL A 264 26.33 -6.27 -0.42
N PRO A 265 25.01 -6.09 -0.27
CA PRO A 265 24.08 -7.21 -0.31
C PRO A 265 24.26 -7.99 -1.60
N ASN A 266 24.31 -9.32 -1.52
CA ASN A 266 24.38 -10.16 -2.68
C ASN A 266 23.09 -9.99 -3.50
N ALA A 267 23.20 -9.83 -4.82
CA ALA A 267 22.06 -9.70 -5.73
C ALA A 267 20.99 -10.79 -5.50
N LEU A 268 21.42 -12.02 -5.25
CA LEU A 268 20.51 -13.13 -4.94
C LEU A 268 19.74 -12.92 -3.61
N GLN A 269 20.37 -12.33 -2.60
CA GLN A 269 19.69 -12.03 -1.34
C GLN A 269 18.63 -10.93 -1.53
N THR A 270 18.98 -9.88 -2.28
CA THR A 270 18.05 -8.81 -2.62
C THR A 270 16.85 -9.35 -3.39
N GLU A 271 17.09 -10.17 -4.42
CA GLU A 271 16.03 -10.79 -5.20
C GLU A 271 15.10 -11.65 -4.33
N LYS A 272 15.63 -12.49 -3.45
CA LYS A 272 14.83 -13.32 -2.53
C LYS A 272 13.97 -12.50 -1.58
N VAL A 273 14.44 -11.34 -1.12
CA VAL A 273 13.65 -10.46 -0.24
C VAL A 273 12.50 -9.81 -1.03
N VAL A 274 12.76 -9.37 -2.25
CA VAL A 274 11.73 -8.82 -3.14
C VAL A 274 10.70 -9.89 -3.52
N ASP A 275 11.12 -11.12 -3.80
CA ASP A 275 10.23 -12.24 -4.11
C ASP A 275 9.30 -12.59 -2.94
N ARG A 276 9.75 -12.42 -1.69
CA ARG A 276 8.88 -12.56 -0.52
C ARG A 276 7.78 -11.51 -0.48
N LEU A 277 8.08 -10.26 -0.87
CA LEU A 277 7.06 -9.22 -1.01
C LEU A 277 6.08 -9.53 -2.15
N TYR A 278 6.59 -10.00 -3.29
CA TYR A 278 5.73 -10.45 -4.39
C TYR A 278 4.78 -11.55 -3.93
N SER A 279 5.30 -12.55 -3.21
CA SER A 279 4.51 -13.65 -2.67
C SER A 279 3.46 -13.19 -1.67
N TYR A 280 3.75 -12.14 -0.88
CA TYR A 280 2.78 -11.59 0.08
C TYR A 280 1.54 -11.00 -0.62
N TRP A 281 1.70 -10.33 -1.76
CA TRP A 281 0.58 -9.80 -2.55
C TRP A 281 0.14 -10.72 -3.69
N GLY A 282 0.57 -11.98 -3.68
CA GLY A 282 0.19 -12.97 -4.70
C GLY A 282 0.62 -12.60 -6.11
N THR A 283 1.66 -11.77 -6.27
CA THR A 283 2.18 -11.34 -7.57
C THR A 283 3.55 -11.90 -7.87
N ASN A 284 4.09 -11.62 -9.04
CA ASN A 284 5.44 -12.00 -9.42
C ASN A 284 6.06 -10.97 -10.37
N LYS A 285 7.36 -11.11 -10.63
CA LYS A 285 8.13 -10.21 -11.49
C LYS A 285 7.53 -10.03 -12.88
N LYS A 286 7.01 -11.10 -13.49
CA LYS A 286 6.43 -11.04 -14.84
C LYS A 286 5.15 -10.20 -14.87
N ILE A 287 4.27 -10.36 -13.87
CA ILE A 287 3.05 -9.57 -13.73
C ILE A 287 3.40 -8.09 -13.51
N VAL A 288 4.33 -7.81 -12.61
CA VAL A 288 4.77 -6.44 -12.28
C VAL A 288 5.37 -5.73 -13.50
N GLN A 289 6.17 -6.44 -14.29
CA GLN A 289 6.84 -5.90 -15.48
C GLN A 289 6.00 -5.99 -16.77
N SER A 290 4.78 -6.53 -16.69
CA SER A 290 3.89 -6.73 -17.84
C SER A 290 4.49 -7.63 -18.94
N SER A 291 5.31 -8.61 -18.54
CA SER A 291 5.95 -9.60 -19.43
C SER A 291 5.37 -11.00 -19.28
N TYR A 292 4.10 -11.07 -18.89
CA TYR A 292 3.35 -12.31 -18.66
C TYR A 292 2.73 -12.87 -19.95
N THR A 293 2.52 -14.18 -19.98
CA THR A 293 1.69 -14.87 -20.97
C THR A 293 0.21 -14.80 -20.60
N GLU A 294 -0.68 -15.16 -21.52
CA GLU A 294 -2.13 -15.19 -21.26
C GLU A 294 -2.48 -16.16 -20.12
N ASP A 295 -1.86 -17.34 -20.09
CA ASP A 295 -2.06 -18.32 -19.00
C ASP A 295 -1.60 -17.79 -17.65
N GLU A 296 -0.45 -17.11 -17.59
CA GLU A 296 0.05 -16.50 -16.35
C GLU A 296 -0.86 -15.38 -15.86
N TRP A 297 -1.44 -14.60 -16.77
CA TRP A 297 -2.42 -13.60 -16.41
C TRP A 297 -3.73 -14.21 -15.93
N THR A 298 -4.22 -15.25 -16.59
CA THR A 298 -5.44 -15.96 -16.20
C THR A 298 -5.29 -16.56 -14.80
N ALA A 299 -4.18 -17.24 -14.53
CA ALA A 299 -3.89 -17.79 -13.21
C ALA A 299 -3.85 -16.70 -12.11
N TYR A 300 -3.21 -15.55 -12.41
CA TYR A 300 -3.17 -14.42 -11.49
C TYR A 300 -4.57 -13.80 -11.27
N TYR A 301 -5.35 -13.68 -12.33
CA TYR A 301 -6.71 -13.15 -12.26
C TYR A 301 -7.61 -14.02 -11.37
N GLU A 302 -7.62 -15.31 -11.61
CA GLU A 302 -8.42 -16.29 -10.86
C GLU A 302 -8.01 -16.39 -9.39
N SER A 303 -6.72 -16.31 -9.10
CA SER A 303 -6.23 -16.46 -7.73
C SER A 303 -6.35 -15.17 -6.89
N GLU A 304 -6.09 -14.00 -7.49
CA GLU A 304 -5.90 -12.76 -6.74
C GLU A 304 -6.95 -11.68 -7.00
N ILE A 305 -7.51 -11.63 -8.20
CA ILE A 305 -8.44 -10.57 -8.59
C ILE A 305 -9.87 -11.03 -8.39
N GLU A 306 -10.23 -12.19 -8.91
CA GLU A 306 -11.59 -12.71 -8.88
C GLU A 306 -12.17 -12.83 -7.45
N PRO A 307 -11.44 -13.32 -6.42
CA PRO A 307 -11.97 -13.37 -5.06
C PRO A 307 -12.36 -11.99 -4.52
N VAL A 308 -11.58 -10.95 -4.86
CA VAL A 308 -11.91 -9.57 -4.47
C VAL A 308 -13.14 -9.08 -5.22
N VAL A 309 -13.27 -9.38 -6.50
CA VAL A 309 -14.45 -9.03 -7.32
C VAL A 309 -15.70 -9.70 -6.77
N VAL A 310 -15.62 -10.99 -6.41
CA VAL A 310 -16.71 -11.74 -5.77
C VAL A 310 -17.13 -11.05 -4.47
N GLN A 311 -16.19 -10.67 -3.64
CA GLN A 311 -16.49 -9.94 -2.40
C GLN A 311 -17.11 -8.56 -2.69
N MET A 312 -16.61 -7.83 -3.69
CA MET A 312 -17.13 -6.54 -4.08
C MET A 312 -18.61 -6.66 -4.51
N TYR A 313 -18.94 -7.53 -5.46
CA TYR A 313 -20.32 -7.61 -5.94
C TYR A 313 -21.28 -8.03 -4.82
N GLN A 314 -20.88 -8.91 -3.93
CA GLN A 314 -21.70 -9.35 -2.80
C GLN A 314 -21.94 -8.22 -1.80
N THR A 315 -20.89 -7.52 -1.39
CA THR A 315 -20.98 -6.44 -0.40
C THR A 315 -21.74 -5.22 -0.98
N TYR A 316 -21.50 -4.86 -2.22
CA TYR A 316 -22.25 -3.81 -2.90
C TYR A 316 -23.73 -4.18 -3.04
N THR A 317 -24.03 -5.41 -3.41
CA THR A 317 -25.41 -5.90 -3.51
C THR A 317 -26.14 -5.79 -2.15
N VAL A 318 -25.48 -6.19 -1.06
CA VAL A 318 -26.08 -6.12 0.28
C VAL A 318 -26.29 -4.67 0.73
N ALA A 319 -25.34 -3.77 0.42
CA ALA A 319 -25.39 -2.38 0.86
C ALA A 319 -26.34 -1.51 0.01
N LEU A 320 -26.43 -1.77 -1.29
CA LEU A 320 -27.22 -0.92 -2.21
C LEU A 320 -28.69 -1.35 -2.32
N PHE A 321 -28.99 -2.62 -2.07
CA PHE A 321 -30.34 -3.16 -2.20
C PHE A 321 -30.88 -3.70 -0.87
N SER A 322 -32.12 -3.34 -0.56
CA SER A 322 -32.85 -3.92 0.57
C SER A 322 -33.04 -5.44 0.41
N ARG A 323 -33.31 -6.14 1.49
CA ARG A 323 -33.58 -7.59 1.45
C ARG A 323 -34.72 -7.94 0.47
N LYS A 324 -35.76 -7.08 0.40
CA LYS A 324 -36.89 -7.27 -0.53
C LYS A 324 -36.42 -7.14 -1.99
N GLU A 325 -35.66 -6.11 -2.32
CA GLU A 325 -35.15 -5.91 -3.68
C GLU A 325 -34.24 -7.04 -4.13
N ARG A 326 -33.36 -7.52 -3.23
CA ARG A 326 -32.52 -8.69 -3.50
C ARG A 326 -33.35 -9.96 -3.75
N GLY A 327 -34.47 -10.13 -3.02
CA GLY A 327 -35.44 -11.20 -3.26
C GLY A 327 -36.09 -11.17 -4.63
N TYR A 328 -36.12 -9.99 -5.30
CA TYR A 328 -36.54 -9.83 -6.70
C TYR A 328 -35.37 -9.95 -7.70
N GLY A 329 -34.23 -10.48 -7.30
CA GLY A 329 -33.10 -10.75 -8.17
C GLY A 329 -32.23 -9.51 -8.49
N ASN A 330 -32.35 -8.40 -7.72
CA ASN A 330 -31.46 -7.24 -7.92
C ASN A 330 -30.09 -7.53 -7.30
N ARG A 331 -29.02 -7.31 -8.09
CA ARG A 331 -27.61 -7.47 -7.70
C ARG A 331 -26.69 -6.59 -8.54
N ILE A 332 -25.49 -6.41 -8.06
CA ILE A 332 -24.41 -5.75 -8.84
C ILE A 332 -23.58 -6.83 -9.53
#